data_5bd2db4390ae8686e3d4b13613f05890
#
_entry.id   5bd2db4390ae8686e3d4b13613f05890
#
_cell.length_a   1.000
_cell.length_b   1.000
_cell.length_c   1.000
_cell.angle_alpha   90.00
_cell.angle_beta   90.00
_cell.angle_gamma   90.00
#
_symmetry.space_group_name_H-M   'P 1'
#
loop_
_entity.id
_entity.type
_entity.pdbx_description
1 polymer ?
#
loop_
_entity_poly.entity_id
_entity_poly.type
_entity_poly.pdbx_seq_one_letter_code
_entity_poly.pdbx_strand_id
1 'polypeptide(L)'
;WAAKQLKTDIQKNKSSMPFPIRRLFPITVGYGCFGFGYIVYLTFLSAWMKQTSASPVFIAVEWVLLGMCITVSPFVWRHILARYASGFPLACVLVCIAVGSALPILLPGSVSLIISAIIFGISVFMAPSAIANFTHKNLPAESWGRQMSLFTVIFAATQTVGPYAAGWIGDYFDNIGVSLLFASIILLLGAAFAFFQKPILR
;
A
#
# COMPACT_ATOMS: atom_id res chain seq x y z
N TRP A 1 17.56 -16.59 -41.35
CA TRP A 1 16.25 -16.10 -41.78
C TRP A 1 15.21 -16.18 -40.65
N ALA A 2 15.08 -17.29 -39.97
CA ALA A 2 14.16 -17.48 -38.84
C ALA A 2 14.41 -16.51 -37.70
N ALA A 3 15.68 -16.25 -37.31
CA ALA A 3 16.02 -15.30 -36.23
C ALA A 3 15.65 -13.83 -36.55
N LYS A 4 15.64 -13.48 -37.85
CA LYS A 4 15.25 -12.16 -38.31
C LYS A 4 13.72 -11.98 -38.28
N GLN A 5 12.97 -13.03 -38.63
CA GLN A 5 11.50 -13.04 -38.49
C GLN A 5 11.06 -13.00 -37.03
N LEU A 6 11.67 -13.80 -36.13
CA LEU A 6 11.39 -13.74 -34.71
C LEU A 6 11.65 -12.33 -34.12
N LYS A 7 12.74 -11.67 -34.49
CA LYS A 7 13.01 -10.28 -34.08
C LYS A 7 11.96 -9.31 -34.63
N THR A 8 11.51 -9.47 -35.85
CA THR A 8 10.49 -8.60 -36.47
C THR A 8 9.13 -8.83 -35.84
N ASP A 9 8.75 -10.07 -35.51
CA ASP A 9 7.49 -10.40 -34.84
C ASP A 9 7.49 -9.91 -33.38
N ILE A 10 8.60 -10.04 -32.67
CA ILE A 10 8.78 -9.48 -31.31
C ILE A 10 8.69 -7.95 -31.35
N GLN A 11 9.26 -7.32 -32.38
CA GLN A 11 9.26 -5.86 -32.51
C GLN A 11 7.89 -5.32 -32.94
N LYS A 12 7.15 -6.06 -33.79
CA LYS A 12 5.80 -5.71 -34.21
C LYS A 12 4.76 -5.88 -33.10
N ASN A 13 4.96 -6.86 -32.23
CA ASN A 13 4.10 -7.10 -31.07
C ASN A 13 4.35 -6.08 -29.93
N LYS A 14 5.52 -5.44 -29.88
CA LYS A 14 5.84 -4.36 -28.95
C LYS A 14 5.18 -3.01 -29.28
N SER A 15 4.64 -2.82 -30.48
CA SER A 15 4.25 -1.49 -30.98
C SER A 15 2.75 -1.22 -31.01
N SER A 16 1.85 -2.11 -30.56
CA SER A 16 0.46 -1.99 -31.00
C SER A 16 -0.65 -1.88 -29.95
N MET A 17 -0.38 -1.74 -28.63
CA MET A 17 -1.46 -1.38 -27.71
C MET A 17 -1.16 -0.06 -27.00
N PRO A 18 -2.00 1.00 -27.21
CA PRO A 18 -1.91 2.21 -26.42
C PRO A 18 -2.16 1.85 -24.97
N PHE A 19 -1.15 2.06 -24.15
CA PHE A 19 -1.19 1.78 -22.71
C PHE A 19 -2.23 2.69 -22.05
N PRO A 20 -3.27 2.16 -21.39
CA PRO A 20 -4.40 2.95 -20.91
C PRO A 20 -4.07 3.72 -19.61
N ILE A 21 -3.01 4.54 -19.62
CA ILE A 21 -2.52 5.28 -18.43
C ILE A 21 -3.65 6.04 -17.73
N ARG A 22 -4.52 6.71 -18.51
CA ARG A 22 -5.64 7.48 -17.94
C ARG A 22 -6.65 6.60 -17.21
N ARG A 23 -6.88 5.37 -17.68
CA ARG A 23 -7.80 4.43 -17.04
C ARG A 23 -7.22 3.79 -15.77
N LEU A 24 -5.90 3.81 -15.63
CA LEU A 24 -5.17 3.27 -14.48
C LEU A 24 -4.88 4.35 -13.42
N PHE A 25 -5.17 5.61 -13.72
CA PHE A 25 -4.85 6.74 -12.85
C PHE A 25 -5.37 6.56 -11.41
N PRO A 26 -6.64 6.15 -11.16
CA PRO A 26 -7.14 6.04 -9.80
C PRO A 26 -6.40 5.00 -8.95
N ILE A 27 -6.15 3.81 -9.50
CA ILE A 27 -5.43 2.76 -8.77
C ILE A 27 -3.95 3.11 -8.59
N THR A 28 -3.36 3.83 -9.55
CA THR A 28 -1.97 4.29 -9.49
C THR A 28 -1.78 5.31 -8.37
N VAL A 29 -2.68 6.29 -8.25
CA VAL A 29 -2.67 7.25 -7.14
C VAL A 29 -2.89 6.52 -5.80
N GLY A 30 -3.88 5.62 -5.74
CA GLY A 30 -4.12 4.81 -4.54
C GLY A 30 -2.89 4.06 -4.07
N TYR A 31 -2.15 3.45 -5.01
CA TYR A 31 -0.93 2.71 -4.67
C TYR A 31 0.25 3.62 -4.31
N GLY A 32 0.33 4.81 -4.89
CA GLY A 32 1.28 5.83 -4.46
C GLY A 32 1.02 6.30 -3.02
N CYS A 33 -0.25 6.56 -2.68
CA CYS A 33 -0.65 6.89 -1.31
C CYS A 33 -0.32 5.75 -0.32
N PHE A 34 -0.46 4.49 -0.75
CA PHE A 34 0.00 3.34 0.02
C PHE A 34 1.50 3.43 0.32
N GLY A 35 2.33 3.61 -0.72
CA GLY A 35 3.79 3.71 -0.57
C GLY A 35 4.21 4.80 0.42
N PHE A 36 3.53 5.95 0.37
CA PHE A 36 3.75 7.05 1.31
C PHE A 36 3.35 6.67 2.74
N GLY A 37 2.11 6.23 2.94
CA GLY A 37 1.51 6.16 4.27
C GLY A 37 2.01 4.97 5.11
N TYR A 38 2.14 3.77 4.50
CA TYR A 38 2.53 2.58 5.27
C TYR A 38 3.94 2.69 5.86
N ILE A 39 4.87 3.28 5.10
CA ILE A 39 6.26 3.39 5.54
C ILE A 39 6.42 4.41 6.66
N VAL A 40 5.61 5.45 6.67
CA VAL A 40 5.58 6.44 7.76
C VAL A 40 5.22 5.75 9.07
N TYR A 41 4.18 4.92 9.07
CA TYR A 41 3.81 4.17 10.27
C TYR A 41 4.94 3.26 10.75
N LEU A 42 5.51 2.45 9.87
CA LEU A 42 6.60 1.53 10.25
C LEU A 42 7.85 2.27 10.73
N THR A 43 8.16 3.43 10.14
CA THR A 43 9.34 4.22 10.53
C THR A 43 9.15 4.89 11.89
N PHE A 44 7.99 5.47 12.16
CA PHE A 44 7.79 6.33 13.30
C PHE A 44 7.07 5.65 14.49
N LEU A 45 6.49 4.45 14.30
CA LEU A 45 5.78 3.72 15.36
C LEU A 45 6.62 3.56 16.63
N SER A 46 7.85 3.05 16.52
CA SER A 46 8.71 2.84 17.68
C SER A 46 9.14 4.15 18.35
N ALA A 47 9.35 5.21 17.58
CA ALA A 47 9.68 6.52 18.10
C ALA A 47 8.50 7.11 18.87
N TRP A 48 7.29 7.01 18.31
CA TRP A 48 6.07 7.44 18.98
C TRP A 48 5.77 6.65 20.27
N MET A 49 5.95 5.31 20.23
CA MET A 49 5.80 4.47 21.42
C MET A 49 6.78 4.87 22.53
N LYS A 50 8.03 5.21 22.20
CA LYS A 50 9.02 5.72 23.17
C LYS A 50 8.61 7.08 23.72
N GLN A 51 8.11 7.98 22.88
CA GLN A 51 7.62 9.30 23.29
C GLN A 51 6.45 9.18 24.29
N THR A 52 5.62 8.15 24.15
CA THR A 52 4.52 7.84 25.06
C THR A 52 4.92 6.92 26.23
N SER A 53 6.23 6.77 26.49
CA SER A 53 6.78 6.01 27.62
C SER A 53 6.49 4.50 27.60
N ALA A 54 6.31 3.90 26.41
CA ALA A 54 6.16 2.46 26.29
C ALA A 54 7.46 1.73 26.64
N SER A 55 7.35 0.60 27.36
CA SER A 55 8.52 -0.19 27.72
C SER A 55 9.18 -0.84 26.49
N PRO A 56 10.51 -1.06 26.49
CA PRO A 56 11.20 -1.74 25.38
C PRO A 56 10.62 -3.14 25.09
N VAL A 57 10.19 -3.86 26.11
CA VAL A 57 9.57 -5.17 25.98
C VAL A 57 8.23 -5.06 25.24
N PHE A 58 7.41 -4.05 25.57
CA PHE A 58 6.14 -3.86 24.90
C PHE A 58 6.33 -3.48 23.43
N ILE A 59 7.32 -2.64 23.11
CA ILE A 59 7.67 -2.32 21.71
C ILE A 59 8.07 -3.60 20.95
N ALA A 60 8.88 -4.47 21.55
CA ALA A 60 9.26 -5.74 20.93
C ALA A 60 8.05 -6.66 20.69
N VAL A 61 7.15 -6.77 21.67
CA VAL A 61 5.91 -7.56 21.54
C VAL A 61 5.04 -7.03 20.39
N GLU A 62 4.92 -5.71 20.26
CA GLU A 62 4.16 -5.05 19.18
C GLU A 62 4.69 -5.43 17.80
N TRP A 63 6.02 -5.40 17.60
CA TRP A 63 6.65 -5.81 16.35
C TRP A 63 6.47 -7.31 16.05
N VAL A 64 6.56 -8.17 17.06
CA VAL A 64 6.32 -9.61 16.90
C VAL A 64 4.87 -9.85 16.49
N LEU A 65 3.91 -9.23 17.18
CA LEU A 65 2.49 -9.34 16.87
C LEU A 65 2.18 -8.88 15.45
N LEU A 66 2.72 -7.73 15.05
CA LEU A 66 2.58 -7.20 13.70
C LEU A 66 3.14 -8.19 12.67
N GLY A 67 4.32 -8.76 12.89
CA GLY A 67 4.92 -9.78 12.02
C GLY A 67 4.07 -11.05 11.91
N MET A 68 3.51 -11.53 13.02
CA MET A 68 2.59 -12.67 13.01
C MET A 68 1.33 -12.38 12.19
N CYS A 69 0.75 -11.20 12.36
CA CYS A 69 -0.42 -10.78 11.59
C CYS A 69 -0.13 -10.66 10.09
N ILE A 70 1.04 -10.19 9.71
CA ILE A 70 1.50 -10.17 8.31
C ILE A 70 1.51 -11.59 7.73
N THR A 71 1.98 -12.57 8.47
CA THR A 71 2.06 -13.97 8.01
C THR A 71 0.68 -14.56 7.71
N VAL A 72 -0.34 -14.17 8.48
CA VAL A 72 -1.73 -14.64 8.32
C VAL A 72 -2.50 -13.86 7.26
N SER A 73 -2.03 -12.67 6.88
CA SER A 73 -2.75 -11.74 5.99
C SER A 73 -3.24 -12.33 4.66
N PRO A 74 -2.50 -13.21 3.93
CA PRO A 74 -2.99 -13.78 2.67
C PRO A 74 -4.26 -14.62 2.85
N PHE A 75 -4.38 -15.31 3.98
CA PHE A 75 -5.56 -16.15 4.27
C PHE A 75 -6.79 -15.31 4.55
N VAL A 76 -6.63 -14.16 5.19
CA VAL A 76 -7.72 -13.20 5.48
C VAL A 76 -8.25 -12.57 4.19
N TRP A 77 -7.36 -12.14 3.31
CA TRP A 77 -7.72 -11.35 2.13
C TRP A 77 -8.03 -12.18 0.87
N ARG A 78 -7.77 -13.49 0.86
CA ARG A 78 -7.90 -14.36 -0.33
C ARG A 78 -9.25 -14.24 -1.03
N HIS A 79 -10.35 -14.19 -0.29
CA HIS A 79 -11.70 -14.18 -0.86
C HIS A 79 -12.01 -12.83 -1.53
N ILE A 80 -11.60 -11.72 -0.90
CA ILE A 80 -11.79 -10.37 -1.46
C ILE A 80 -10.94 -10.22 -2.72
N LEU A 81 -9.68 -10.63 -2.69
CA LEU A 81 -8.80 -10.59 -3.85
C LEU A 81 -9.32 -11.49 -4.99
N ALA A 82 -9.81 -12.68 -4.69
CA ALA A 82 -10.36 -13.58 -5.70
C ALA A 82 -11.65 -13.02 -6.36
N ARG A 83 -12.54 -12.42 -5.57
CA ARG A 83 -13.87 -11.99 -6.01
C ARG A 83 -13.85 -10.76 -6.91
N TYR A 84 -13.05 -9.74 -6.57
CA TYR A 84 -13.10 -8.43 -7.23
C TYR A 84 -11.97 -8.24 -8.23
N ALA A 85 -12.31 -7.66 -9.41
CA ALA A 85 -11.38 -7.26 -10.45
C ALA A 85 -11.18 -5.72 -10.50
N SER A 86 -11.84 -4.98 -9.63
CA SER A 86 -11.75 -3.51 -9.51
C SER A 86 -10.66 -3.09 -8.52
N GLY A 87 -10.53 -1.80 -8.27
CA GLY A 87 -9.67 -1.27 -7.20
C GLY A 87 -10.22 -1.45 -5.78
N PHE A 88 -11.42 -2.02 -5.63
CA PHE A 88 -12.06 -2.24 -4.33
C PHE A 88 -11.19 -3.00 -3.31
N PRO A 89 -10.48 -4.10 -3.67
CA PRO A 89 -9.57 -4.76 -2.73
C PRO A 89 -8.49 -3.83 -2.19
N LEU A 90 -7.88 -3.02 -3.06
CA LEU A 90 -6.88 -2.04 -2.63
C LEU A 90 -7.50 -0.99 -1.71
N ALA A 91 -8.69 -0.49 -2.04
CA ALA A 91 -9.39 0.49 -1.20
C ALA A 91 -9.65 -0.05 0.22
N CYS A 92 -10.16 -1.29 0.34
CA CYS A 92 -10.37 -1.93 1.65
C CYS A 92 -9.07 -2.09 2.43
N VAL A 93 -8.01 -2.53 1.78
CA VAL A 93 -6.67 -2.66 2.40
C VAL A 93 -6.19 -1.31 2.92
N LEU A 94 -6.30 -0.25 2.12
CA LEU A 94 -5.85 1.10 2.51
C LEU A 94 -6.66 1.67 3.68
N VAL A 95 -7.98 1.42 3.73
CA VAL A 95 -8.82 1.80 4.89
C VAL A 95 -8.35 1.08 6.15
N CYS A 96 -8.10 -0.23 6.08
CA CYS A 96 -7.61 -0.98 7.24
C CYS A 96 -6.25 -0.45 7.71
N ILE A 97 -5.32 -0.19 6.80
CA ILE A 97 -4.00 0.37 7.14
C ILE A 97 -4.16 1.76 7.78
N ALA A 98 -5.02 2.62 7.22
CA ALA A 98 -5.28 3.96 7.75
C ALA A 98 -5.88 3.92 9.16
N VAL A 99 -6.88 3.06 9.37
CA VAL A 99 -7.49 2.85 10.70
C VAL A 99 -6.45 2.31 11.67
N GLY A 100 -5.68 1.27 11.28
CA GLY A 100 -4.63 0.72 12.11
C GLY A 100 -3.59 1.76 12.52
N SER A 101 -3.15 2.63 11.60
CA SER A 101 -2.15 3.65 11.91
C SER A 101 -2.70 4.83 12.71
N ALA A 102 -3.97 5.20 12.58
CA ALA A 102 -4.59 6.28 13.33
C ALA A 102 -5.01 5.89 14.76
N LEU A 103 -5.39 4.62 14.94
CA LEU A 103 -6.02 4.14 16.17
C LEU A 103 -5.24 4.46 17.46
N PRO A 104 -3.91 4.17 17.56
CA PRO A 104 -3.18 4.41 18.79
C PRO A 104 -3.00 5.90 19.12
N ILE A 105 -3.13 6.78 18.14
CA ILE A 105 -3.04 8.23 18.33
C ILE A 105 -4.39 8.79 18.80
N LEU A 106 -5.47 8.31 18.21
CA LEU A 106 -6.83 8.77 18.54
C LEU A 106 -7.33 8.21 19.88
N LEU A 107 -6.93 6.99 20.22
CA LEU A 107 -7.29 6.28 21.44
C LEU A 107 -6.01 5.78 22.12
N PRO A 108 -5.28 6.64 22.84
CA PRO A 108 -4.02 6.25 23.49
C PRO A 108 -4.20 5.11 24.50
N GLY A 109 -3.31 4.11 24.46
CA GLY A 109 -3.30 3.00 25.39
C GLY A 109 -2.76 1.70 24.79
N SER A 110 -2.34 0.77 25.65
CA SER A 110 -1.74 -0.50 25.20
C SER A 110 -2.70 -1.37 24.39
N VAL A 111 -3.99 -1.32 24.72
CA VAL A 111 -5.01 -2.11 23.99
C VAL A 111 -5.17 -1.60 22.56
N SER A 112 -5.19 -0.29 22.36
CA SER A 112 -5.30 0.28 21.01
C SER A 112 -4.06 0.03 20.16
N LEU A 113 -2.87 -0.01 20.76
CA LEU A 113 -1.65 -0.43 20.08
C LEU A 113 -1.76 -1.87 19.59
N ILE A 114 -2.14 -2.80 20.44
CA ILE A 114 -2.34 -4.21 20.06
C ILE A 114 -3.35 -4.34 18.92
N ILE A 115 -4.48 -3.65 18.99
CA ILE A 115 -5.50 -3.65 17.93
C ILE A 115 -4.93 -3.03 16.65
N SER A 116 -4.15 -1.95 16.77
CA SER A 116 -3.43 -1.31 15.66
C SER A 116 -2.50 -2.30 14.95
N ALA A 117 -1.63 -3.01 15.69
CA ALA A 117 -0.73 -4.01 15.13
C ALA A 117 -1.48 -5.10 14.37
N ILE A 118 -2.61 -5.56 14.91
CA ILE A 118 -3.44 -6.58 14.27
C ILE A 118 -4.01 -6.05 12.95
N ILE A 119 -4.73 -4.93 12.98
CA ILE A 119 -5.42 -4.37 11.81
C ILE A 119 -4.41 -3.97 10.73
N PHE A 120 -3.34 -3.29 11.11
CA PHE A 120 -2.27 -2.87 10.20
C PHE A 120 -1.54 -4.09 9.63
N GLY A 121 -1.12 -5.03 10.50
CA GLY A 121 -0.34 -6.21 10.12
C GLY A 121 -1.07 -7.13 9.14
N ILE A 122 -2.37 -7.43 9.38
CA ILE A 122 -3.15 -8.26 8.45
C ILE A 122 -3.40 -7.59 7.09
N SER A 123 -3.08 -6.31 6.94
CA SER A 123 -3.44 -5.54 5.74
C SER A 123 -2.24 -5.02 4.97
N VAL A 124 -1.13 -4.67 5.63
CA VAL A 124 -0.05 -3.87 5.03
C VAL A 124 0.54 -4.49 3.76
N PHE A 125 0.88 -5.76 3.73
CA PHE A 125 1.46 -6.41 2.55
C PHE A 125 0.41 -6.95 1.56
N MET A 126 -0.87 -6.69 1.81
CA MET A 126 -1.93 -7.05 0.86
C MET A 126 -2.12 -5.98 -0.24
N ALA A 127 -1.59 -4.76 -0.08
CA ALA A 127 -1.65 -3.75 -1.13
C ALA A 127 -0.88 -4.16 -2.40
N PRO A 128 0.39 -4.63 -2.35
CA PRO A 128 1.06 -5.20 -3.51
C PRO A 128 0.31 -6.38 -4.14
N SER A 129 -0.27 -7.26 -3.32
CA SER A 129 -1.06 -8.39 -3.80
C SER A 129 -2.35 -7.95 -4.52
N ALA A 130 -3.01 -6.88 -4.03
CA ALA A 130 -4.18 -6.29 -4.67
C ALA A 130 -3.82 -5.69 -6.05
N ILE A 131 -2.67 -5.03 -6.17
CA ILE A 131 -2.14 -4.50 -7.43
C ILE A 131 -1.82 -5.61 -8.42
N ALA A 132 -1.12 -6.66 -7.97
CA ALA A 132 -0.82 -7.82 -8.83
C ALA A 132 -2.11 -8.49 -9.34
N ASN A 133 -3.06 -8.74 -8.43
CA ASN A 133 -4.35 -9.31 -8.78
C ASN A 133 -5.15 -8.42 -9.76
N PHE A 134 -5.18 -7.10 -9.54
CA PHE A 134 -5.80 -6.17 -10.47
C PHE A 134 -5.15 -6.22 -11.86
N THR A 135 -3.82 -6.21 -11.90
CA THR A 135 -3.05 -6.26 -13.16
C THR A 135 -3.35 -7.54 -13.93
N HIS A 136 -3.33 -8.69 -13.27
CA HIS A 136 -3.59 -9.98 -13.90
C HIS A 136 -5.02 -10.12 -14.43
N LYS A 137 -6.01 -9.54 -13.74
CA LYS A 137 -7.43 -9.61 -14.13
C LYS A 137 -7.83 -8.61 -15.21
N ASN A 138 -7.07 -7.54 -15.39
CA ASN A 138 -7.50 -6.40 -16.21
C ASN A 138 -6.60 -6.10 -17.40
N LEU A 139 -5.41 -6.71 -17.49
CA LEU A 139 -4.46 -6.42 -18.55
C LEU A 139 -3.95 -7.70 -19.21
N PRO A 140 -3.64 -7.64 -20.53
CA PRO A 140 -3.05 -8.77 -21.23
C PRO A 140 -1.66 -9.09 -20.69
N ALA A 141 -1.27 -10.37 -20.73
CA ALA A 141 -0.03 -10.89 -20.13
C ALA A 141 1.23 -10.15 -20.62
N GLU A 142 1.25 -9.72 -21.87
CA GLU A 142 2.37 -9.01 -22.50
C GLU A 142 2.64 -7.64 -21.85
N SER A 143 1.63 -7.05 -21.18
CA SER A 143 1.73 -5.75 -20.53
C SER A 143 2.04 -5.81 -19.03
N TRP A 144 1.98 -6.99 -18.41
CA TRP A 144 2.13 -7.14 -16.95
C TRP A 144 3.46 -6.60 -16.44
N GLY A 145 4.56 -6.96 -17.08
CA GLY A 145 5.89 -6.50 -16.70
C GLY A 145 6.01 -4.98 -16.70
N ARG A 146 5.52 -4.33 -17.77
CA ARG A 146 5.53 -2.87 -17.89
C ARG A 146 4.67 -2.21 -16.81
N GLN A 147 3.49 -2.76 -16.55
CA GLN A 147 2.57 -2.21 -15.55
C GLN A 147 3.12 -2.37 -14.14
N MET A 148 3.64 -3.53 -13.80
CA MET A 148 4.25 -3.77 -12.48
C MET A 148 5.48 -2.89 -12.26
N SER A 149 6.30 -2.66 -13.29
CA SER A 149 7.42 -1.71 -13.21
C SER A 149 6.94 -0.29 -12.93
N LEU A 150 5.86 0.18 -13.55
CA LEU A 150 5.29 1.50 -13.29
C LEU A 150 4.85 1.62 -11.83
N PHE A 151 4.10 0.64 -11.32
CA PHE A 151 3.67 0.62 -9.93
C PHE A 151 4.85 0.59 -8.96
N THR A 152 5.89 -0.20 -9.27
CA THR A 152 7.10 -0.27 -8.44
C THR A 152 7.83 1.07 -8.38
N VAL A 153 7.96 1.78 -9.51
CA VAL A 153 8.62 3.11 -9.54
C VAL A 153 7.84 4.12 -8.72
N ILE A 154 6.50 4.17 -8.87
CA ILE A 154 5.65 5.09 -8.12
C ILE A 154 5.72 4.76 -6.63
N PHE A 155 5.61 3.49 -6.27
CA PHE A 155 5.73 3.01 -4.91
C PHE A 155 7.08 3.41 -4.28
N ALA A 156 8.20 3.15 -4.97
CA ALA A 156 9.53 3.49 -4.48
C ALA A 156 9.70 5.00 -4.29
N ALA A 157 9.22 5.80 -5.24
CA ALA A 157 9.29 7.26 -5.15
C ALA A 157 8.51 7.79 -3.94
N THR A 158 7.26 7.33 -3.76
CA THR A 158 6.40 7.78 -2.65
C THR A 158 6.88 7.25 -1.30
N GLN A 159 7.41 6.03 -1.25
CA GLN A 159 8.04 5.46 -0.06
C GLN A 159 9.26 6.25 0.40
N THR A 160 10.04 6.81 -0.52
CA THR A 160 11.18 7.66 -0.20
C THR A 160 10.74 9.02 0.35
N VAL A 161 9.72 9.62 -0.26
CA VAL A 161 9.21 10.95 0.14
C VAL A 161 8.45 10.89 1.48
N GLY A 162 7.74 9.79 1.75
CA GLY A 162 6.89 9.64 2.93
C GLY A 162 7.56 9.96 4.26
N PRO A 163 8.64 9.27 4.66
CA PRO A 163 9.31 9.51 5.93
C PRO A 163 9.92 10.92 6.02
N TYR A 164 10.42 11.46 4.91
CA TYR A 164 10.96 12.82 4.88
C TYR A 164 9.87 13.85 5.20
N ALA A 165 8.73 13.79 4.50
CA ALA A 165 7.62 14.70 4.74
C ALA A 165 7.03 14.53 6.15
N ALA A 166 6.90 13.27 6.62
CA ALA A 166 6.39 12.97 7.95
C ALA A 166 7.35 13.44 9.05
N GLY A 167 8.67 13.30 8.86
CA GLY A 167 9.67 13.83 9.78
C GLY A 167 9.55 15.35 9.90
N TRP A 168 9.52 16.06 8.77
CA TRP A 168 9.33 17.52 8.76
C TRP A 168 8.05 17.96 9.47
N ILE A 169 6.93 17.26 9.27
CA ILE A 169 5.66 17.54 9.96
C ILE A 169 5.81 17.29 11.46
N GLY A 170 6.41 16.16 11.86
CA GLY A 170 6.63 15.82 13.26
C GLY A 170 7.47 16.85 13.99
N ASP A 171 8.54 17.33 13.36
CA ASP A 171 9.42 18.37 13.90
C ASP A 171 8.71 19.72 14.01
N TYR A 172 7.90 20.07 12.98
CA TYR A 172 7.16 21.34 12.99
C TYR A 172 6.12 21.42 14.12
N PHE A 173 5.44 20.30 14.41
CA PHE A 173 4.42 20.23 15.47
C PHE A 173 4.96 19.72 16.81
N ASP A 174 6.24 19.39 16.90
CA ASP A 174 6.86 18.73 18.07
C ASP A 174 6.08 17.48 18.54
N ASN A 175 5.50 16.77 17.59
CA ASN A 175 4.61 15.64 17.86
C ASN A 175 4.60 14.63 16.73
N ILE A 176 5.22 13.48 16.94
CA ILE A 176 5.26 12.36 15.97
C ILE A 176 3.85 11.83 15.65
N GLY A 177 2.91 11.88 16.59
CA GLY A 177 1.53 11.45 16.39
C GLY A 177 0.84 12.21 15.24
N VAL A 178 1.15 13.49 15.05
CA VAL A 178 0.63 14.30 13.93
C VAL A 178 1.09 13.73 12.58
N SER A 179 2.35 13.30 12.49
CA SER A 179 2.88 12.66 11.27
C SER A 179 2.15 11.36 10.94
N LEU A 180 1.85 10.53 11.96
CA LEU A 180 1.11 9.29 11.80
C LEU A 180 -0.35 9.54 11.36
N LEU A 181 -1.01 10.55 11.93
CA LEU A 181 -2.35 10.96 11.51
C LEU A 181 -2.36 11.50 10.07
N PHE A 182 -1.37 12.30 9.70
CA PHE A 182 -1.21 12.80 8.34
C PHE A 182 -1.06 11.64 7.34
N ALA A 183 -0.21 10.66 7.66
CA ALA A 183 -0.06 9.46 6.85
C ALA A 183 -1.38 8.67 6.71
N SER A 184 -2.17 8.58 7.79
CA SER A 184 -3.49 7.95 7.78
C SER A 184 -4.47 8.66 6.84
N ILE A 185 -4.46 10.00 6.83
CA ILE A 185 -5.28 10.81 5.90
C ILE A 185 -4.87 10.53 4.44
N ILE A 186 -3.57 10.50 4.15
CA ILE A 186 -3.07 10.16 2.80
C ILE A 186 -3.54 8.75 2.38
N LEU A 187 -3.51 7.77 3.29
CA LEU A 187 -4.02 6.42 3.03
C LEU A 187 -5.52 6.40 2.73
N LEU A 188 -6.33 7.18 3.45
CA LEU A 188 -7.77 7.32 3.19
C LEU A 188 -8.05 8.00 1.84
N LEU A 189 -7.29 9.03 1.47
CA LEU A 189 -7.36 9.61 0.14
C LEU A 189 -7.01 8.58 -0.94
N GLY A 190 -5.95 7.80 -0.73
CA GLY A 190 -5.60 6.70 -1.61
C GLY A 190 -6.70 5.64 -1.73
N ALA A 191 -7.36 5.31 -0.62
CA ALA A 191 -8.50 4.40 -0.60
C ALA A 191 -9.68 4.93 -1.44
N ALA A 192 -9.99 6.22 -1.33
CA ALA A 192 -11.02 6.87 -2.12
C ALA A 192 -10.70 6.78 -3.62
N PHE A 193 -9.48 7.13 -4.03
CA PHE A 193 -9.06 6.97 -5.43
C PHE A 193 -9.15 5.52 -5.90
N ALA A 194 -8.62 4.57 -5.12
CA ALA A 194 -8.67 3.14 -5.47
C ALA A 194 -10.11 2.63 -5.61
N PHE A 195 -11.04 3.10 -4.78
CA PHE A 195 -12.45 2.71 -4.83
C PHE A 195 -13.10 3.06 -6.18
N PHE A 196 -12.75 4.21 -6.76
CA PHE A 196 -13.27 4.63 -8.07
C PHE A 196 -12.65 3.87 -9.26
N GLN A 197 -11.65 3.02 -9.03
CA GLN A 197 -11.06 2.21 -10.09
C GLN A 197 -12.01 1.09 -10.53
N LYS A 198 -12.54 1.24 -11.73
CA LYS A 198 -13.39 0.22 -12.36
C LYS A 198 -12.53 -0.86 -13.06
N PRO A 199 -13.07 -2.07 -13.27
CA PRO A 199 -12.44 -3.06 -14.13
C PRO A 199 -12.21 -2.49 -15.55
N ILE A 200 -11.10 -2.86 -16.19
CA ILE A 200 -10.73 -2.35 -17.52
C ILE A 200 -11.17 -3.31 -18.62
N LEU A 201 -11.00 -4.62 -18.39
CA LEU A 201 -11.52 -5.68 -19.25
C LEU A 201 -12.88 -6.09 -18.68
N ARG A 202 -13.90 -5.98 -19.52
CA ARG A 202 -15.22 -6.60 -19.33
C ARG A 202 -15.33 -7.77 -20.26
#